data_3433f7762d43f8b48069d8eaf5e44d31
#
_entry.id   3433f7762d43f8b48069d8eaf5e44d31
#
_cell.length_a   1.000
_cell.length_b   1.000
_cell.length_c   1.000
_cell.angle_alpha   90.00
_cell.angle_beta   90.00
_cell.angle_gamma   90.00
#
_symmetry.space_group_name_H-M   'P 1'
#
loop_
_entity.id
_entity.type
_entity.pdbx_description
1 polymer ?
#
loop_
_entity_poly.entity_id
_entity_poly.type
_entity_poly.pdbx_seq_one_letter_code
_entity_poly.pdbx_strand_id
1 'polypeptide(L)'
;NKDEPTMNKDLIPMIKYLREKLPSIEISIGTNGGVRSAAWWKELAQFDVCVKFGFDGLEDTNHIYRVGVKWEHAIRNMRAYIGAGGRAEWQFIIFEHNKHQIEEAKQMATEEGCVKFFEVISNRPPKKNKEGTAIKAVNDFVPERPKVTHCVAKMCSKPNMFNINPGLGSIYITVHGYLIPCCWMGTNLRMRELHASAIGIDPDSHNIHHNNVQDIINGEMFYHIHDSLNEMPVCVSLCGKDYVYQGMESTRL
;
A
#
# COMPACT_ATOMS: atom_id res chain seq x y z
N ASN A 1 1.71 -2.67 1.67
CA ASN A 1 2.87 -3.23 0.98
C ASN A 1 3.92 -3.67 1.98
N LYS A 2 4.41 -4.91 1.85
CA LYS A 2 5.53 -5.43 2.65
C LYS A 2 6.88 -5.27 1.93
N ASP A 3 6.83 -5.00 0.62
CA ASP A 3 7.98 -4.96 -0.25
C ASP A 3 8.21 -3.55 -0.82
N GLU A 4 9.44 -3.31 -1.23
CA GLU A 4 9.85 -2.05 -1.86
C GLU A 4 9.69 -2.18 -3.39
N PRO A 5 8.68 -1.56 -4.02
CA PRO A 5 8.38 -1.76 -5.44
C PRO A 5 9.51 -1.28 -6.35
N THR A 6 10.28 -0.28 -5.92
CA THR A 6 11.39 0.26 -6.71
C THR A 6 12.59 -0.69 -6.80
N MET A 7 12.60 -1.79 -6.04
CA MET A 7 13.56 -2.88 -6.22
C MET A 7 13.28 -3.72 -7.47
N ASN A 8 12.05 -3.75 -7.95
CA ASN A 8 11.71 -4.46 -9.19
C ASN A 8 12.37 -3.77 -10.38
N LYS A 9 13.28 -4.48 -11.06
CA LYS A 9 14.02 -3.95 -12.23
C LYS A 9 13.12 -3.66 -13.42
N ASP A 10 11.97 -4.33 -13.50
CA ASP A 10 11.03 -4.23 -14.61
C ASP A 10 9.89 -3.21 -14.33
N LEU A 11 9.98 -2.44 -13.23
CA LEU A 11 8.93 -1.50 -12.84
C LEU A 11 8.64 -0.44 -13.92
N ILE A 12 9.67 0.21 -14.48
CA ILE A 12 9.49 1.19 -15.57
C ILE A 12 8.96 0.54 -16.84
N PRO A 13 9.48 -0.59 -17.35
CA PRO A 13 8.86 -1.34 -18.44
C PRO A 13 7.38 -1.67 -18.21
N MET A 14 7.00 -2.10 -17.01
CA MET A 14 5.59 -2.35 -16.65
C MET A 14 4.74 -1.09 -16.72
N ILE A 15 5.24 0.03 -16.22
CA ILE A 15 4.54 1.32 -16.26
C ILE A 15 4.36 1.79 -17.70
N LYS A 16 5.40 1.69 -18.54
CA LYS A 16 5.34 1.99 -19.98
C LYS A 16 4.23 1.18 -20.66
N TYR A 17 4.22 -0.13 -20.43
CA TYR A 17 3.19 -1.01 -20.97
C TYR A 17 1.78 -0.61 -20.52
N LEU A 18 1.61 -0.29 -19.22
CA LEU A 18 0.32 0.14 -18.69
C LEU A 18 -0.14 1.46 -19.30
N ARG A 19 0.76 2.43 -19.49
CA ARG A 19 0.45 3.72 -20.14
C ARG A 19 0.05 3.54 -21.60
N GLU A 20 0.71 2.62 -22.30
CA GLU A 20 0.37 2.29 -23.69
C GLU A 20 -1.01 1.64 -23.81
N LYS A 21 -1.34 0.67 -22.95
CA LYS A 21 -2.60 -0.07 -23.01
C LYS A 21 -3.78 0.63 -22.34
N LEU A 22 -3.50 1.40 -21.30
CA LEU A 22 -4.48 2.06 -20.43
C LEU A 22 -4.04 3.51 -20.14
N PRO A 23 -4.11 4.42 -21.13
CA PRO A 23 -3.55 5.78 -21.01
C PRO A 23 -4.09 6.59 -19.83
N SER A 24 -5.35 6.37 -19.46
CA SER A 24 -6.05 7.10 -18.38
C SER A 24 -5.94 6.44 -17.00
N ILE A 25 -5.24 5.31 -16.86
CA ILE A 25 -5.11 4.66 -15.56
C ILE A 25 -4.31 5.53 -14.59
N GLU A 26 -4.78 5.67 -13.37
CA GLU A 26 -4.04 6.31 -12.31
C GLU A 26 -2.99 5.35 -11.74
N ILE A 27 -1.71 5.72 -11.78
CA ILE A 27 -0.61 4.91 -11.24
C ILE A 27 -0.04 5.61 -10.01
N SER A 28 -0.05 4.89 -8.88
CA SER A 28 0.57 5.36 -7.65
C SER A 28 1.53 4.33 -7.08
N ILE A 29 2.70 4.78 -6.61
CA ILE A 29 3.75 3.94 -6.03
C ILE A 29 4.07 4.43 -4.64
N GLY A 30 3.98 3.54 -3.64
CA GLY A 30 4.50 3.80 -2.30
C GLY A 30 5.92 3.25 -2.16
N THR A 31 6.86 4.06 -1.68
CA THR A 31 8.28 3.71 -1.59
C THR A 31 8.93 4.33 -0.36
N ASN A 32 10.03 3.74 0.10
CA ASN A 32 10.91 4.36 1.09
C ASN A 32 11.98 5.28 0.44
N GLY A 33 12.04 5.36 -0.89
CA GLY A 33 12.96 6.22 -1.63
C GLY A 33 14.44 5.82 -1.57
N GLY A 34 14.81 4.79 -0.80
CA GLY A 34 16.21 4.49 -0.46
C GLY A 34 17.03 3.79 -1.54
N VAL A 35 16.41 3.38 -2.64
CA VAL A 35 17.07 2.64 -3.71
C VAL A 35 17.00 3.35 -5.05
N ARG A 36 17.72 2.83 -6.04
CA ARG A 36 17.86 3.40 -7.39
C ARG A 36 18.71 4.67 -7.46
N SER A 37 19.16 4.98 -8.66
CA SER A 37 19.91 6.20 -8.96
C SER A 37 18.99 7.38 -9.22
N ALA A 38 19.51 8.59 -9.09
CA ALA A 38 18.80 9.81 -9.47
C ALA A 38 18.35 9.80 -10.95
N ALA A 39 19.13 9.20 -11.85
CA ALA A 39 18.76 9.06 -13.25
C ALA A 39 17.51 8.19 -13.43
N TRP A 40 17.41 7.07 -12.70
CA TRP A 40 16.24 6.22 -12.72
C TRP A 40 14.98 6.95 -12.23
N TRP A 41 15.09 7.76 -11.17
CA TRP A 41 13.98 8.55 -10.64
C TRP A 41 13.53 9.64 -11.64
N LYS A 42 14.48 10.27 -12.34
CA LYS A 42 14.17 11.22 -13.43
C LYS A 42 13.46 10.52 -14.61
N GLU A 43 13.85 9.29 -14.94
CA GLU A 43 13.16 8.49 -15.96
C GLU A 43 11.73 8.16 -15.53
N LEU A 44 11.51 7.72 -14.29
CA LEU A 44 10.18 7.40 -13.75
C LEU A 44 9.23 8.61 -13.83
N ALA A 45 9.75 9.82 -13.60
CA ALA A 45 8.95 11.06 -13.63
C ALA A 45 8.30 11.34 -15.00
N GLN A 46 8.79 10.72 -16.09
CA GLN A 46 8.24 10.92 -17.43
C GLN A 46 6.91 10.18 -17.68
N PHE A 47 6.45 9.35 -16.74
CA PHE A 47 5.31 8.45 -16.96
C PHE A 47 4.03 8.82 -16.18
N ASP A 48 3.91 10.05 -15.69
CA ASP A 48 2.76 10.52 -14.90
C ASP A 48 2.37 9.52 -13.78
N VAL A 49 3.33 9.18 -12.96
CA VAL A 49 3.15 8.33 -11.79
C VAL A 49 3.04 9.23 -10.55
N CYS A 50 2.13 8.95 -9.65
CA CYS A 50 2.14 9.57 -8.34
C CYS A 50 3.04 8.76 -7.40
N VAL A 51 4.11 9.33 -6.89
CA VAL A 51 5.02 8.63 -5.97
C VAL A 51 4.83 9.14 -4.55
N LYS A 52 4.41 8.22 -3.67
CA LYS A 52 4.28 8.48 -2.24
C LYS A 52 5.54 8.01 -1.51
N PHE A 53 6.35 8.97 -1.10
CA PHE A 53 7.55 8.71 -0.31
C PHE A 53 7.20 8.54 1.16
N GLY A 54 7.57 7.40 1.73
CA GLY A 54 7.36 7.08 3.14
C GLY A 54 8.57 7.47 3.98
N PHE A 55 8.59 8.71 4.47
CA PHE A 55 9.60 9.21 5.39
C PHE A 55 8.95 9.42 6.76
N ASP A 56 9.37 8.63 7.73
CA ASP A 56 8.75 8.55 9.06
C ASP A 56 9.65 9.18 10.12
N GLY A 57 10.04 10.41 9.86
CA GLY A 57 10.95 11.25 10.62
C GLY A 57 11.82 12.09 9.71
N LEU A 58 12.66 12.94 10.27
CA LEU A 58 13.70 13.69 9.59
C LEU A 58 15.03 12.92 9.64
N GLU A 59 16.14 13.56 9.33
CA GLU A 59 17.46 12.95 9.22
C GLU A 59 17.88 12.13 10.45
N ASP A 60 17.56 12.65 11.64
CA ASP A 60 17.92 12.10 12.94
C ASP A 60 16.99 10.98 13.45
N THR A 61 15.78 10.84 12.89
CA THR A 61 14.79 9.88 13.41
C THR A 61 14.26 8.91 12.37
N ASN A 62 14.31 9.25 11.07
CA ASN A 62 13.78 8.39 10.01
C ASN A 62 14.35 6.94 10.04
N HIS A 63 15.64 6.80 10.34
CA HIS A 63 16.32 5.51 10.42
C HIS A 63 15.76 4.58 11.50
N ILE A 64 15.12 5.12 12.55
CA ILE A 64 14.55 4.33 13.65
C ILE A 64 13.48 3.37 13.13
N TYR A 65 12.62 3.83 12.23
CA TYR A 65 11.58 3.00 11.62
C TYR A 65 11.99 2.48 10.23
N ARG A 66 12.64 3.31 9.42
CA ARG A 66 13.11 2.99 8.06
C ARG A 66 14.54 2.41 8.11
N VAL A 67 14.69 1.31 8.83
CA VAL A 67 15.99 0.63 9.02
C VAL A 67 16.64 0.30 7.68
N GLY A 68 17.90 0.71 7.50
CA GLY A 68 18.68 0.48 6.28
C GLY A 68 18.44 1.49 5.16
N VAL A 69 17.55 2.46 5.33
CA VAL A 69 17.37 3.58 4.38
C VAL A 69 18.26 4.75 4.82
N LYS A 70 19.18 5.15 3.96
CA LYS A 70 19.99 6.35 4.16
C LYS A 70 19.16 7.58 3.79
N TRP A 71 19.02 8.51 4.73
CA TRP A 71 18.24 9.73 4.58
C TRP A 71 18.63 10.54 3.34
N GLU A 72 19.92 10.80 3.19
CA GLU A 72 20.46 11.62 2.09
C GLU A 72 20.16 11.00 0.71
N HIS A 73 20.14 9.66 0.64
CA HIS A 73 19.79 8.96 -0.59
C HIS A 73 18.31 9.11 -0.92
N ALA A 74 17.45 8.97 0.10
CA ALA A 74 16.01 9.02 -0.08
C ALA A 74 15.55 10.44 -0.48
N ILE A 75 16.05 11.47 0.19
CA ILE A 75 15.78 12.89 -0.14
C ILE A 75 16.33 13.23 -1.53
N ARG A 76 17.57 12.87 -1.85
CA ARG A 76 18.15 13.07 -3.18
C ARG A 76 17.29 12.46 -4.27
N ASN A 77 16.77 11.26 -4.05
CA ASN A 77 15.94 10.55 -5.01
C ASN A 77 14.59 11.23 -5.20
N MET A 78 13.95 11.66 -4.12
CA MET A 78 12.72 12.46 -4.18
C MET A 78 12.94 13.77 -4.94
N ARG A 79 14.00 14.53 -4.62
CA ARG A 79 14.38 15.76 -5.34
C ARG A 79 14.61 15.53 -6.83
N ALA A 80 15.28 14.41 -7.18
CA ALA A 80 15.51 14.06 -8.58
C ALA A 80 14.20 13.76 -9.31
N TYR A 81 13.24 13.13 -8.64
CA TYR A 81 11.91 12.84 -9.16
C TYR A 81 11.10 14.13 -9.37
N ILE A 82 11.01 14.97 -8.34
CA ILE A 82 10.28 16.25 -8.39
C ILE A 82 10.92 17.20 -9.42
N GLY A 83 12.26 17.33 -9.42
CA GLY A 83 12.99 18.19 -10.35
C GLY A 83 12.86 17.80 -11.82
N ALA A 84 12.43 16.56 -12.11
CA ALA A 84 12.08 16.08 -13.44
C ALA A 84 10.58 16.19 -13.78
N GLY A 85 9.79 16.87 -12.95
CA GLY A 85 8.35 17.07 -13.12
C GLY A 85 7.47 15.99 -12.51
N GLY A 86 8.04 15.08 -11.72
CA GLY A 86 7.30 14.02 -11.06
C GLY A 86 6.41 14.51 -9.92
N ARG A 87 5.23 13.92 -9.78
CA ARG A 87 4.25 14.25 -8.74
C ARG A 87 4.53 13.43 -7.48
N ALA A 88 5.17 14.06 -6.48
CA ALA A 88 5.54 13.43 -5.22
C ALA A 88 4.56 13.75 -4.09
N GLU A 89 4.26 12.76 -3.28
CA GLU A 89 3.55 12.88 -2.02
C GLU A 89 4.46 12.40 -0.89
N TRP A 90 4.35 13.01 0.29
CA TRP A 90 5.06 12.58 1.49
C TRP A 90 4.08 11.90 2.45
N GLN A 91 4.39 10.68 2.87
CA GLN A 91 3.66 9.98 3.93
C GLN A 91 4.53 9.90 5.19
N PHE A 92 4.00 10.37 6.30
CA PHE A 92 4.66 10.37 7.60
C PHE A 92 3.83 9.52 8.58
N ILE A 93 4.37 8.38 9.00
CA ILE A 93 3.75 7.55 10.04
C ILE A 93 4.21 8.06 11.39
N ILE A 94 3.25 8.45 12.22
CA ILE A 94 3.49 9.08 13.52
C ILE A 94 3.75 8.02 14.58
N PHE A 95 4.88 8.16 15.26
CA PHE A 95 5.30 7.37 16.41
C PHE A 95 5.75 8.29 17.54
N GLU A 96 5.89 7.76 18.75
CA GLU A 96 6.36 8.54 19.91
C GLU A 96 7.73 9.20 19.68
N HIS A 97 8.62 8.58 18.91
CA HIS A 97 9.97 9.09 18.66
C HIS A 97 10.04 10.20 17.59
N ASN A 98 9.02 10.37 16.76
CA ASN A 98 9.03 11.35 15.66
C ASN A 98 7.87 12.36 15.67
N LYS A 99 6.91 12.24 16.60
CA LYS A 99 5.72 13.11 16.65
C LYS A 99 6.05 14.60 16.78
N HIS A 100 7.19 14.93 17.37
CA HIS A 100 7.64 16.33 17.53
C HIS A 100 8.13 16.95 16.22
N GLN A 101 8.34 16.17 15.16
CA GLN A 101 8.86 16.62 13.87
C GLN A 101 7.78 16.81 12.80
N ILE A 102 6.51 16.62 13.11
CA ILE A 102 5.43 16.65 12.10
C ILE A 102 5.39 17.99 11.36
N GLU A 103 5.39 19.11 12.07
CA GLU A 103 5.29 20.43 11.45
C GLU A 103 6.53 20.78 10.62
N GLU A 104 7.72 20.41 11.11
CA GLU A 104 8.97 20.62 10.37
C GLU A 104 9.01 19.73 9.10
N ALA A 105 8.57 18.46 9.20
CA ALA A 105 8.48 17.56 8.05
C ALA A 105 7.48 18.07 6.99
N LYS A 106 6.35 18.64 7.44
CA LYS A 106 5.34 19.23 6.57
C LYS A 106 5.85 20.47 5.86
N GLN A 107 6.55 21.34 6.59
CA GLN A 107 7.21 22.50 5.99
C GLN A 107 8.25 22.05 4.97
N MET A 108 9.12 21.10 5.32
CA MET A 108 10.12 20.56 4.41
C MET A 108 9.47 19.94 3.16
N ALA A 109 8.38 19.19 3.30
CA ALA A 109 7.64 18.61 2.17
C ALA A 109 7.14 19.70 1.21
N THR A 110 6.67 20.84 1.74
CA THR A 110 6.24 22.00 0.95
C THR A 110 7.42 22.63 0.20
N GLU A 111 8.52 22.86 0.91
CA GLU A 111 9.74 23.47 0.34
C GLU A 111 10.36 22.58 -0.75
N GLU A 112 10.30 21.26 -0.60
CA GLU A 112 10.78 20.30 -1.60
C GLU A 112 9.83 20.16 -2.80
N GLY A 113 8.60 20.71 -2.74
CA GLY A 113 7.63 20.68 -3.83
C GLY A 113 6.78 19.40 -3.87
N CYS A 114 6.57 18.75 -2.75
CA CYS A 114 5.56 17.70 -2.64
C CYS A 114 4.15 18.29 -2.83
N VAL A 115 3.26 17.57 -3.49
CA VAL A 115 1.88 18.02 -3.73
C VAL A 115 0.93 17.69 -2.57
N LYS A 116 1.36 16.82 -1.66
CA LYS A 116 0.54 16.36 -0.54
C LYS A 116 1.40 15.81 0.59
N PHE A 117 0.94 16.06 1.82
CA PHE A 117 1.50 15.47 3.03
C PHE A 117 0.44 14.62 3.73
N PHE A 118 0.79 13.39 4.11
CA PHE A 118 -0.10 12.48 4.81
C PHE A 118 0.42 12.20 6.21
N GLU A 119 -0.37 12.53 7.19
CA GLU A 119 -0.18 12.13 8.58
C GLU A 119 -0.90 10.80 8.82
N VAL A 120 -0.16 9.79 9.24
CA VAL A 120 -0.69 8.45 9.46
C VAL A 120 -0.42 8.03 10.90
N ILE A 121 -1.46 7.86 11.70
CA ILE A 121 -1.32 7.31 13.04
C ILE A 121 -1.11 5.80 12.93
N SER A 122 -0.01 5.30 13.50
CA SER A 122 0.26 3.87 13.52
C SER A 122 -0.68 3.16 14.51
N ASN A 123 -1.36 2.13 14.01
CA ASN A 123 -2.15 1.20 14.84
C ASN A 123 -1.41 -0.11 15.13
N ARG A 124 -0.12 -0.17 14.82
CA ARG A 124 0.70 -1.36 15.01
C ARG A 124 1.07 -1.51 16.48
N PRO A 125 1.10 -2.74 17.01
CA PRO A 125 1.58 -2.97 18.37
C PRO A 125 3.02 -2.48 18.51
N PRO A 126 3.43 -2.08 19.72
CA PRO A 126 4.80 -1.72 20.01
C PRO A 126 5.76 -2.85 19.61
N LYS A 127 6.87 -2.48 19.01
CA LYS A 127 7.93 -3.42 18.62
C LYS A 127 9.30 -2.78 18.85
N LYS A 128 10.35 -3.58 18.85
CA LYS A 128 11.73 -3.09 18.75
C LYS A 128 12.23 -3.21 17.33
N ASN A 129 13.02 -2.25 16.88
CA ASN A 129 13.78 -2.39 15.64
C ASN A 129 14.96 -3.36 15.83
N LYS A 130 15.73 -3.62 14.78
CA LYS A 130 16.89 -4.54 14.85
C LYS A 130 17.98 -4.07 15.81
N GLU A 131 18.04 -2.79 16.12
CA GLU A 131 18.99 -2.15 17.02
C GLU A 131 18.46 -2.11 18.48
N GLY A 132 17.28 -2.65 18.74
CA GLY A 132 16.67 -2.70 20.07
C GLY A 132 15.87 -1.45 20.45
N THR A 133 15.82 -0.42 19.59
CA THR A 133 15.06 0.81 19.83
C THR A 133 13.55 0.53 19.81
N ALA A 134 12.84 1.02 20.82
CA ALA A 134 11.41 0.84 20.91
C ALA A 134 10.66 1.73 19.90
N ILE A 135 9.83 1.12 19.07
CA ILE A 135 8.91 1.79 18.17
C ILE A 135 7.52 1.68 18.77
N LYS A 136 6.99 2.79 19.29
CA LYS A 136 5.68 2.86 19.92
C LYS A 136 4.73 3.74 19.13
N ALA A 137 3.50 3.29 18.94
CA ALA A 137 2.42 4.14 18.42
C ALA A 137 2.10 5.26 19.42
N VAL A 138 1.57 6.38 18.93
CA VAL A 138 1.18 7.55 19.77
C VAL A 138 -0.06 7.26 20.62
N ASN A 139 -0.85 6.26 20.24
CA ASN A 139 -2.07 5.88 20.95
C ASN A 139 -1.97 4.43 21.41
N ASP A 140 -2.21 4.18 22.69
CA ASP A 140 -2.36 2.84 23.28
C ASP A 140 -3.71 2.18 22.90
N PHE A 141 -4.25 2.56 21.75
CA PHE A 141 -5.52 2.07 21.28
C PHE A 141 -5.41 0.60 20.86
N VAL A 142 -5.83 -0.29 21.72
CA VAL A 142 -6.16 -1.68 21.38
C VAL A 142 -7.64 -1.70 21.01
N PRO A 143 -8.00 -1.72 19.74
CA PRO A 143 -9.41 -1.74 19.37
C PRO A 143 -10.05 -3.06 19.81
N GLU A 144 -11.21 -3.01 20.46
CA GLU A 144 -12.11 -4.15 20.53
C GLU A 144 -12.36 -4.67 19.10
N ARG A 145 -12.46 -5.97 18.92
CA ARG A 145 -12.72 -6.58 17.61
C ARG A 145 -14.21 -6.70 17.39
N PRO A 146 -14.89 -5.72 16.77
CA PRO A 146 -16.29 -5.86 16.42
C PRO A 146 -16.44 -6.96 15.36
N LYS A 147 -17.65 -7.51 15.26
CA LYS A 147 -18.01 -8.48 14.24
C LYS A 147 -17.89 -7.85 12.85
N VAL A 148 -17.33 -8.57 11.88
CA VAL A 148 -17.23 -8.10 10.50
C VAL A 148 -18.62 -8.06 9.89
N THR A 149 -19.11 -6.87 9.57
CA THR A 149 -20.42 -6.66 8.97
C THR A 149 -20.35 -6.37 7.47
N HIS A 150 -19.21 -5.91 6.98
CA HIS A 150 -18.99 -5.61 5.56
C HIS A 150 -17.50 -5.59 5.20
N CYS A 151 -17.19 -5.79 3.94
CA CYS A 151 -15.82 -5.69 3.43
C CYS A 151 -15.45 -4.22 3.17
N VAL A 152 -14.41 -3.73 3.86
CA VAL A 152 -13.89 -2.36 3.70
C VAL A 152 -13.33 -2.13 2.29
N ALA A 153 -12.82 -3.15 1.63
CA ALA A 153 -12.34 -3.08 0.25
C ALA A 153 -13.47 -2.85 -0.77
N LYS A 154 -14.74 -2.80 -0.33
CA LYS A 154 -15.95 -2.60 -1.14
C LYS A 154 -16.14 -3.61 -2.30
N MET A 155 -15.27 -4.59 -2.42
CA MET A 155 -15.29 -5.58 -3.50
C MET A 155 -16.22 -6.75 -3.22
N CYS A 156 -16.39 -7.07 -1.93
CA CYS A 156 -17.13 -8.24 -1.50
C CYS A 156 -18.64 -7.99 -1.39
N SER A 157 -19.15 -6.85 -1.79
CA SER A 157 -20.49 -6.42 -1.37
C SER A 157 -21.64 -6.76 -2.32
N LYS A 158 -21.41 -7.24 -3.54
CA LYS A 158 -22.50 -7.72 -4.42
C LYS A 158 -22.01 -8.68 -5.52
N PRO A 159 -22.65 -9.84 -5.71
CA PRO A 159 -22.53 -10.62 -6.93
C PRO A 159 -23.06 -9.77 -8.11
N ASN A 160 -22.38 -9.75 -9.22
CA ASN A 160 -22.63 -8.95 -10.44
C ASN A 160 -22.06 -7.52 -10.48
N MET A 161 -21.17 -7.12 -9.60
CA MET A 161 -20.61 -5.76 -9.59
C MET A 161 -19.34 -5.58 -10.44
N PHE A 162 -18.97 -6.56 -11.24
CA PHE A 162 -17.85 -6.44 -12.19
C PHE A 162 -18.26 -5.90 -13.58
N ASN A 163 -19.38 -5.21 -13.70
CA ASN A 163 -19.41 -4.11 -14.63
C ASN A 163 -18.36 -3.11 -14.14
N ILE A 164 -17.26 -3.06 -14.87
CA ILE A 164 -16.10 -2.21 -14.64
C ILE A 164 -16.59 -0.75 -14.63
N ASN A 165 -17.23 -0.37 -13.54
CA ASN A 165 -17.60 1.01 -13.30
C ASN A 165 -16.40 1.63 -12.57
N PRO A 166 -15.69 2.58 -13.18
CA PRO A 166 -14.56 3.23 -12.53
C PRO A 166 -15.07 3.90 -11.24
N GLY A 167 -14.71 3.33 -10.11
CA GLY A 167 -15.06 3.85 -8.78
C GLY A 167 -15.56 2.84 -7.74
N LEU A 168 -15.82 1.59 -8.10
CA LEU A 168 -16.35 0.57 -7.20
C LEU A 168 -15.47 -0.68 -7.14
N GLY A 169 -14.44 -0.61 -6.34
CA GLY A 169 -13.64 -1.76 -5.97
C GLY A 169 -12.23 -1.79 -6.58
N SER A 170 -11.32 -2.44 -5.89
CA SER A 170 -9.96 -2.67 -6.32
C SER A 170 -9.70 -4.15 -6.38
N ILE A 171 -9.08 -4.65 -7.43
CA ILE A 171 -8.54 -5.99 -7.49
C ILE A 171 -7.02 -5.91 -7.36
N TYR A 172 -6.42 -6.94 -6.82
CA TYR A 172 -4.98 -7.00 -6.58
C TYR A 172 -4.42 -8.21 -7.30
N ILE A 173 -3.27 -8.03 -7.91
CA ILE A 173 -2.50 -9.13 -8.51
C ILE A 173 -1.23 -9.28 -7.67
N THR A 174 -0.99 -10.49 -7.18
CA THR A 174 0.24 -10.80 -6.46
C THR A 174 1.41 -10.94 -7.43
N VAL A 175 2.64 -10.91 -6.91
CA VAL A 175 3.86 -11.16 -7.70
C VAL A 175 3.90 -12.55 -8.34
N HIS A 176 3.06 -13.48 -7.88
CA HIS A 176 2.93 -14.84 -8.42
C HIS A 176 1.75 -14.99 -9.40
N GLY A 177 1.12 -13.87 -9.80
CA GLY A 177 0.01 -13.90 -10.76
C GLY A 177 -1.36 -14.24 -10.18
N TYR A 178 -1.51 -14.30 -8.85
CA TYR A 178 -2.83 -14.56 -8.26
C TYR A 178 -3.64 -13.27 -8.17
N LEU A 179 -4.82 -13.31 -8.77
CA LEU A 179 -5.80 -12.25 -8.70
C LEU A 179 -6.63 -12.45 -7.43
N ILE A 180 -6.65 -11.44 -6.58
CA ILE A 180 -7.27 -11.47 -5.26
C ILE A 180 -8.12 -10.23 -5.02
N PRO A 181 -9.24 -10.34 -4.29
CA PRO A 181 -10.15 -9.23 -4.06
C PRO A 181 -9.63 -8.19 -3.06
N CYS A 182 -8.64 -8.55 -2.26
CA CYS A 182 -8.14 -7.70 -1.18
C CYS A 182 -6.63 -7.87 -1.00
N CYS A 183 -5.90 -6.75 -0.89
CA CYS A 183 -4.43 -6.77 -0.70
C CYS A 183 -3.98 -7.56 0.55
N TRP A 184 -4.82 -7.63 1.58
CA TRP A 184 -4.51 -8.39 2.79
C TRP A 184 -4.50 -9.90 2.59
N MET A 185 -5.28 -10.42 1.65
CA MET A 185 -5.28 -11.84 1.28
C MET A 185 -3.98 -12.27 0.60
N GLY A 186 -3.27 -11.35 -0.04
CA GLY A 186 -2.00 -11.62 -0.74
C GLY A 186 -0.76 -11.46 0.13
N THR A 187 -0.88 -11.07 1.39
CA THR A 187 0.29 -10.74 2.23
C THR A 187 1.12 -11.95 2.67
N ASN A 188 0.58 -13.17 2.54
CA ASN A 188 1.28 -14.40 2.91
C ASN A 188 0.81 -15.54 2.01
N LEU A 189 1.72 -16.24 1.33
CA LEU A 189 1.43 -17.40 0.49
C LEU A 189 0.64 -18.48 1.25
N ARG A 190 1.06 -18.77 2.48
CA ARG A 190 0.39 -19.74 3.35
C ARG A 190 -1.04 -19.32 3.73
N MET A 191 -1.26 -18.00 3.89
CA MET A 191 -2.61 -17.49 4.15
C MET A 191 -3.52 -17.61 2.93
N ARG A 192 -2.97 -17.47 1.71
CA ARG A 192 -3.71 -17.71 0.47
C ARG A 192 -4.19 -19.15 0.37
N GLU A 193 -3.30 -20.11 0.59
CA GLU A 193 -3.64 -21.54 0.58
C GLU A 193 -4.68 -21.88 1.66
N LEU A 194 -4.53 -21.31 2.86
CA LEU A 194 -5.49 -21.47 3.93
C LEU A 194 -6.85 -20.86 3.61
N HIS A 195 -6.88 -19.69 2.96
CA HIS A 195 -8.14 -19.05 2.58
C HIS A 195 -8.85 -19.81 1.46
N ALA A 196 -8.14 -20.22 0.42
CA ALA A 196 -8.71 -21.00 -0.67
C ALA A 196 -9.20 -22.37 -0.16
N SER A 197 -8.41 -23.04 0.67
CA SER A 197 -8.80 -24.33 1.26
C SER A 197 -9.98 -24.22 2.23
N ALA A 198 -10.06 -23.12 3.00
CA ALA A 198 -11.16 -22.91 3.94
C ALA A 198 -12.53 -22.75 3.26
N ILE A 199 -12.55 -22.28 2.00
CA ILE A 199 -13.75 -22.14 1.20
C ILE A 199 -13.86 -23.20 0.08
N GLY A 200 -13.00 -24.21 0.09
CA GLY A 200 -13.04 -25.34 -0.84
C GLY A 200 -12.64 -25.01 -2.29
N ILE A 201 -11.94 -23.91 -2.51
CA ILE A 201 -11.54 -23.45 -3.86
C ILE A 201 -10.09 -23.84 -4.14
N ASP A 202 -9.85 -24.34 -5.37
CA ASP A 202 -8.49 -24.56 -5.86
C ASP A 202 -7.72 -23.23 -5.93
N PRO A 203 -6.57 -23.09 -5.24
CA PRO A 203 -5.74 -21.90 -5.30
C PRO A 203 -5.35 -21.48 -6.71
N ASP A 204 -5.15 -22.41 -7.64
CA ASP A 204 -4.74 -22.08 -9.01
C ASP A 204 -5.89 -21.56 -9.88
N SER A 205 -7.14 -21.74 -9.47
CA SER A 205 -8.31 -21.24 -10.23
C SER A 205 -8.31 -19.70 -10.40
N HIS A 206 -7.57 -18.98 -9.58
CA HIS A 206 -7.46 -17.51 -9.65
C HIS A 206 -6.06 -17.00 -10.06
N ASN A 207 -5.25 -17.87 -10.68
CA ASN A 207 -3.95 -17.48 -11.24
C ASN A 207 -4.11 -17.02 -12.70
N ILE A 208 -3.73 -15.76 -12.98
CA ILE A 208 -3.83 -15.14 -14.31
C ILE A 208 -2.91 -15.74 -15.36
N HIS A 209 -1.91 -16.54 -14.96
CA HIS A 209 -1.07 -17.27 -15.89
C HIS A 209 -1.77 -18.50 -16.47
N HIS A 210 -2.79 -19.02 -15.80
CA HIS A 210 -3.50 -20.23 -16.16
C HIS A 210 -4.96 -19.99 -16.55
N ASN A 211 -5.55 -18.86 -16.13
CA ASN A 211 -6.97 -18.57 -16.29
C ASN A 211 -7.20 -17.16 -16.83
N ASN A 212 -8.30 -16.98 -17.53
CA ASN A 212 -8.72 -15.67 -18.01
C ASN A 212 -9.15 -14.79 -16.83
N VAL A 213 -8.77 -13.51 -16.84
CA VAL A 213 -9.08 -12.56 -15.75
C VAL A 213 -10.59 -12.44 -15.52
N GLN A 214 -11.40 -12.42 -16.60
CA GLN A 214 -12.86 -12.31 -16.48
C GLN A 214 -13.46 -13.56 -15.82
N ASP A 215 -12.95 -14.74 -16.13
CA ASP A 215 -13.41 -16.00 -15.53
C ASP A 215 -13.05 -16.08 -14.04
N ILE A 216 -11.83 -15.60 -13.68
CA ILE A 216 -11.42 -15.51 -12.28
C ILE A 216 -12.36 -14.57 -11.50
N ILE A 217 -12.64 -13.40 -12.04
CA ILE A 217 -13.48 -12.37 -11.38
C ILE A 217 -14.91 -12.88 -11.19
N ASN A 218 -15.44 -13.63 -12.13
CA ASN A 218 -16.77 -14.22 -12.06
C ASN A 218 -16.78 -15.60 -11.37
N GLY A 219 -15.62 -16.08 -10.92
CA GLY A 219 -15.47 -17.39 -10.30
C GLY A 219 -15.90 -17.43 -8.84
N GLU A 220 -15.96 -18.66 -8.32
CA GLU A 220 -16.46 -18.96 -6.98
C GLU A 220 -15.76 -18.20 -5.87
N MET A 221 -14.45 -17.95 -5.97
CA MET A 221 -13.68 -17.24 -4.97
C MET A 221 -14.23 -15.84 -4.69
N PHE A 222 -14.53 -15.09 -5.75
CA PHE A 222 -15.05 -13.72 -5.60
C PHE A 222 -16.51 -13.73 -5.15
N TYR A 223 -17.25 -14.77 -5.54
CA TYR A 223 -18.65 -14.93 -5.17
C TYR A 223 -18.83 -15.26 -3.68
N HIS A 224 -18.04 -16.19 -3.15
CA HIS A 224 -18.18 -16.69 -1.77
C HIS A 224 -17.48 -15.84 -0.71
N ILE A 225 -16.60 -14.93 -1.09
CA ILE A 225 -15.88 -14.09 -0.11
C ILE A 225 -16.85 -13.30 0.79
N HIS A 226 -17.94 -12.82 0.26
CA HIS A 226 -18.93 -12.06 1.03
C HIS A 226 -19.53 -12.91 2.17
N ASP A 227 -19.92 -14.12 1.88
CA ASP A 227 -20.56 -15.01 2.85
C ASP A 227 -19.58 -15.55 3.89
N SER A 228 -18.28 -15.57 3.54
CA SER A 228 -17.21 -16.12 4.38
C SER A 228 -16.47 -15.06 5.21
N LEU A 229 -16.89 -13.80 5.23
CA LEU A 229 -16.16 -12.69 5.91
C LEU A 229 -15.86 -12.98 7.39
N ASN A 230 -16.79 -13.61 8.11
CA ASN A 230 -16.63 -13.95 9.53
C ASN A 230 -15.83 -15.22 9.76
N GLU A 231 -15.56 -16.02 8.72
CA GLU A 231 -14.81 -17.27 8.78
C GLU A 231 -13.37 -17.08 8.29
N MET A 232 -13.14 -16.06 7.45
CA MET A 232 -11.81 -15.76 6.94
C MET A 232 -10.94 -15.05 7.99
N PRO A 233 -9.84 -15.69 8.45
CA PRO A 233 -8.99 -15.12 9.50
C PRO A 233 -8.49 -13.70 9.20
N VAL A 234 -8.19 -13.38 7.94
CA VAL A 234 -7.73 -12.05 7.53
C VAL A 234 -8.85 -11.01 7.64
N CYS A 235 -10.08 -11.36 7.28
CA CYS A 235 -11.22 -10.46 7.38
C CYS A 235 -11.55 -10.19 8.84
N VAL A 236 -11.64 -11.24 9.68
CA VAL A 236 -11.89 -11.13 11.11
C VAL A 236 -10.82 -10.30 11.82
N SER A 237 -9.55 -10.49 11.47
CA SER A 237 -8.44 -9.81 12.15
C SER A 237 -8.23 -8.36 11.70
N LEU A 238 -8.56 -8.04 10.45
CA LEU A 238 -8.23 -6.74 9.85
C LEU A 238 -9.45 -5.87 9.53
N CYS A 239 -10.59 -6.46 9.12
CA CYS A 239 -11.77 -5.73 8.72
C CYS A 239 -12.92 -5.79 9.73
N GLY A 240 -12.78 -6.57 10.78
CA GLY A 240 -13.78 -6.69 11.87
C GLY A 240 -13.93 -5.47 12.76
N LYS A 241 -13.26 -4.42 12.42
CA LYS A 241 -13.36 -3.10 13.04
C LYS A 241 -14.08 -2.21 12.05
N ASP A 242 -14.89 -1.29 12.53
CA ASP A 242 -15.18 -0.09 11.78
C ASP A 242 -13.83 0.62 11.55
N TYR A 243 -13.14 0.15 10.53
CA TYR A 243 -11.94 0.79 10.04
C TYR A 243 -12.40 2.04 9.29
N VAL A 244 -12.92 2.97 10.08
CA VAL A 244 -12.70 4.35 9.72
C VAL A 244 -11.18 4.44 9.70
N TYR A 245 -10.60 4.80 8.57
CA TYR A 245 -9.25 5.33 8.47
C TYR A 245 -9.22 6.61 9.30
N GLN A 246 -9.49 6.45 10.61
CA GLN A 246 -9.36 7.48 11.62
C GLN A 246 -7.87 7.62 11.81
N GLY A 247 -7.31 8.60 11.11
CA GLY A 247 -5.93 8.96 11.28
C GLY A 247 -5.10 9.05 9.99
N MET A 248 -5.71 9.11 8.81
CA MET A 248 -5.01 9.61 7.66
C MET A 248 -5.56 11.00 7.34
N GLU A 249 -5.01 12.01 7.98
CA GLU A 249 -5.21 13.39 7.56
C GLU A 249 -4.27 13.67 6.38
N SER A 250 -4.80 14.24 5.32
CA SER A 250 -4.00 14.69 4.19
C SER A 250 -4.13 16.20 4.06
N THR A 251 -3.02 16.89 4.08
CA THR A 251 -2.96 18.31 3.75
C THR A 251 -2.50 18.45 2.30
N ARG A 252 -3.26 19.17 1.50
CA ARG A 252 -2.83 19.60 0.17
C ARG A 252 -1.81 20.72 0.39
N LEU A 253 -0.63 20.57 -0.13
CA LEU A 253 0.48 21.53 -0.03
C LEU A 253 0.47 22.49 -1.21
#